data_58596cb118d9524ede381b994faad972
#
_entry.id   58596cb118d9524ede381b994faad972
#
_cell.length_a   1.000
_cell.length_b   1.000
_cell.length_c   1.000
_cell.angle_alpha   90.00
_cell.angle_beta   90.00
_cell.angle_gamma   90.00
#
_symmetry.space_group_name_H-M   'P 1'
#
loop_
_entity.id
_entity.type
_entity.pdbx_description
1 polymer ?
#
loop_
_entity_poly.entity_id
_entity_poly.type
_entity_poly.pdbx_seq_one_letter_code
_entity_poly.pdbx_strand_id
1 'polypeptide(L)'
;LVAIGTNWDDIAANVGATIVAQVLTLKQAALDDYFYGPWQIYIPSNYETILDQDYDATTPGTTIRERIMKIAGINGIKVIDHLPDDNVLFVQMSKDVVRLVRGLGLQNVQWKEEGNMVTKYKVLTIQVPQIRSDMNSRSGIVHLS
;
A
#
# COMPACT_ATOMS: atom_id res chain seq x y z
N LEU A 1 -5.54 5.76 11.67
CA LEU A 1 -6.42 6.45 10.74
C LEU A 1 -6.09 7.94 10.78
N VAL A 2 -5.75 8.53 9.65
CA VAL A 2 -5.59 9.98 9.50
C VAL A 2 -6.77 10.45 8.65
N ALA A 3 -7.67 11.21 9.26
CA ALA A 3 -8.76 11.84 8.52
C ALA A 3 -8.23 13.07 7.76
N ILE A 4 -8.53 13.14 6.49
CA ILE A 4 -8.29 14.32 5.66
C ILE A 4 -9.64 15.01 5.36
N GLY A 5 -9.60 16.34 5.38
CA GLY A 5 -10.80 17.12 5.14
C GLY A 5 -11.30 17.17 3.70
N THR A 6 -10.52 16.65 2.72
CA THR A 6 -10.84 16.75 1.29
C THR A 6 -10.18 15.62 0.53
N ASN A 7 -10.95 14.90 -0.27
CA ASN A 7 -10.44 13.86 -1.18
C ASN A 7 -9.59 14.48 -2.30
N TRP A 8 -8.68 13.70 -2.87
CA TRP A 8 -7.74 14.21 -3.86
C TRP A 8 -8.39 14.63 -5.17
N ASP A 9 -9.53 14.07 -5.51
CA ASP A 9 -10.35 14.43 -6.68
C ASP A 9 -11.23 15.67 -6.45
N ASP A 10 -11.52 16.01 -5.20
CA ASP A 10 -12.34 17.18 -4.81
C ASP A 10 -11.52 18.46 -4.55
N ILE A 11 -10.19 18.40 -4.69
CA ILE A 11 -9.33 19.55 -4.42
C ILE A 11 -9.48 20.57 -5.56
N ALA A 12 -10.09 21.73 -5.24
CA ALA A 12 -10.38 22.76 -6.24
C ALA A 12 -9.18 23.64 -6.63
N ALA A 13 -8.16 23.74 -5.76
CA ALA A 13 -6.99 24.61 -6.01
C ALA A 13 -5.72 24.06 -5.37
N ASN A 14 -4.57 24.31 -6.02
CA ASN A 14 -3.27 23.85 -5.55
C ASN A 14 -3.19 22.33 -5.28
N VAL A 15 -3.76 21.55 -6.19
CA VAL A 15 -3.92 20.10 -6.08
C VAL A 15 -2.58 19.43 -5.68
N GLY A 16 -1.51 19.72 -6.39
CA GLY A 16 -0.20 19.14 -6.13
C GLY A 16 0.35 19.45 -4.74
N ALA A 17 0.28 20.72 -4.32
CA ALA A 17 0.77 21.13 -3.01
C ALA A 17 -0.03 20.51 -1.87
N THR A 18 -1.34 20.42 -2.03
CA THR A 18 -2.23 19.83 -1.02
C THR A 18 -2.00 18.33 -0.88
N ILE A 19 -1.90 17.59 -1.99
CA ILE A 19 -1.60 16.15 -1.97
C ILE A 19 -0.25 15.88 -1.31
N VAL A 20 0.79 16.63 -1.66
CA VAL A 20 2.12 16.48 -1.06
C VAL A 20 2.09 16.78 0.44
N ALA A 21 1.35 17.82 0.88
CA ALA A 21 1.19 18.13 2.30
C ALA A 21 0.49 16.99 3.05
N GLN A 22 -0.54 16.38 2.48
CA GLN A 22 -1.21 15.23 3.07
C GLN A 22 -0.29 14.01 3.16
N VAL A 23 0.49 13.72 2.13
CA VAL A 23 1.50 12.64 2.18
C VAL A 23 2.56 12.91 3.26
N LEU A 24 2.98 14.15 3.46
CA LEU A 24 3.88 14.50 4.56
C LEU A 24 3.22 14.33 5.93
N THR A 25 1.92 14.60 6.05
CA THR A 25 1.17 14.34 7.28
C THR A 25 1.09 12.83 7.58
N LEU A 26 0.85 11.99 6.56
CA LEU A 26 0.91 10.52 6.72
C LEU A 26 2.28 10.05 7.19
N LYS A 27 3.33 10.59 6.58
CA LYS A 27 4.70 10.28 6.97
C LYS A 27 4.97 10.71 8.42
N GLN A 28 4.52 11.91 8.82
CA GLN A 28 4.70 12.38 10.19
C GLN A 28 3.97 11.48 11.19
N ALA A 29 2.72 11.08 10.89
CA ALA A 29 1.99 10.15 11.74
C ALA A 29 2.71 8.80 11.90
N ALA A 30 3.34 8.28 10.84
CA ALA A 30 4.16 7.06 10.93
C ALA A 30 5.42 7.26 11.79
N LEU A 31 6.07 8.42 11.68
CA LEU A 31 7.26 8.76 12.48
C LEU A 31 6.92 8.93 13.96
N ASP A 32 5.76 9.50 14.28
CA ASP A 32 5.28 9.68 15.67
C ASP A 32 5.01 8.31 16.33
N ASP A 33 4.68 7.30 15.52
CA ASP A 33 4.54 5.91 15.94
C ASP A 33 5.86 5.11 15.89
N TYR A 34 7.01 5.77 15.67
CA TYR A 34 8.35 5.19 15.61
C TYR A 34 8.60 4.25 14.42
N PHE A 35 7.87 4.43 13.33
CA PHE A 35 8.11 3.72 12.07
C PHE A 35 8.87 4.62 11.10
N TYR A 36 10.04 4.19 10.65
CA TYR A 36 10.99 5.04 9.88
C TYR A 36 11.13 4.65 8.41
N GLY A 37 10.29 3.75 7.92
CA GLY A 37 10.31 3.31 6.53
C GLY A 37 11.20 2.08 6.29
N PRO A 38 11.41 1.67 5.07
CA PRO A 38 10.95 2.29 3.81
C PRO A 38 9.43 2.15 3.61
N TRP A 39 8.81 3.16 2.97
CA TRP A 39 7.36 3.18 2.76
C TRP A 39 6.97 2.96 1.31
N GLN A 40 5.82 2.31 1.14
CA GLN A 40 5.12 2.15 -0.11
C GLN A 40 3.74 2.79 0.01
N ILE A 41 3.36 3.58 -0.97
CA ILE A 41 2.03 4.17 -1.05
C ILE A 41 1.18 3.32 -1.97
N TYR A 42 -0.03 3.01 -1.54
CA TYR A 42 -1.05 2.33 -2.32
C TYR A 42 -2.24 3.25 -2.52
N ILE A 43 -2.64 3.42 -3.76
CA ILE A 43 -3.73 4.31 -4.18
C ILE A 43 -4.79 3.52 -4.95
N PRO A 44 -6.05 3.97 -4.95
CA PRO A 44 -7.07 3.45 -5.85
C PRO A 44 -6.87 3.96 -7.28
N SER A 45 -7.55 3.36 -8.24
CA SER A 45 -7.40 3.68 -9.66
C SER A 45 -7.87 5.09 -10.02
N ASN A 46 -8.84 5.65 -9.29
CA ASN A 46 -9.33 7.02 -9.53
C ASN A 46 -8.27 8.11 -9.28
N TYR A 47 -7.27 7.84 -8.43
CA TYR A 47 -6.21 8.81 -8.12
C TYR A 47 -5.00 8.74 -9.05
N GLU A 48 -4.91 7.73 -9.92
CA GLU A 48 -3.75 7.56 -10.79
C GLU A 48 -3.55 8.73 -11.74
N THR A 49 -4.62 9.14 -12.43
CA THR A 49 -4.57 10.25 -13.39
C THR A 49 -4.31 11.60 -12.73
N ILE A 50 -4.75 11.78 -11.49
CA ILE A 50 -4.51 12.99 -10.72
C ILE A 50 -3.03 13.15 -10.39
N LEU A 51 -2.37 12.05 -10.02
CA LEU A 51 -0.94 12.07 -9.70
C LEU A 51 -0.03 12.31 -10.91
N ASP A 52 -0.52 12.08 -12.11
CA ASP A 52 0.22 12.33 -13.34
C ASP A 52 0.05 13.78 -13.87
N GLN A 53 -0.79 14.59 -13.21
CA GLN A 53 -0.89 16.01 -13.49
C GLN A 53 0.36 16.77 -13.06
N ASP A 54 0.59 17.93 -13.66
CA ASP A 54 1.66 18.83 -13.25
C ASP A 54 1.49 19.29 -11.79
N TYR A 55 2.59 19.31 -11.06
CA TYR A 55 2.58 19.70 -9.65
C TYR A 55 2.14 21.16 -9.46
N ASP A 56 2.62 22.05 -10.31
CA ASP A 56 2.31 23.48 -10.27
C ASP A 56 2.31 24.05 -11.71
N ALA A 57 1.31 24.86 -12.00
CA ALA A 57 1.21 25.55 -13.29
C ALA A 57 2.40 26.50 -13.57
N THR A 58 3.09 26.98 -12.53
CA THR A 58 4.26 27.85 -12.66
C THR A 58 5.57 27.13 -12.91
N THR A 59 5.60 25.81 -12.67
CA THR A 59 6.79 24.98 -12.87
C THR A 59 6.42 23.74 -13.70
N PRO A 60 6.16 23.91 -15.01
CA PRO A 60 5.77 22.78 -15.85
C PRO A 60 6.93 21.77 -15.98
N GLY A 61 6.54 20.49 -16.06
CA GLY A 61 7.50 19.40 -16.27
C GLY A 61 7.84 18.58 -15.02
N THR A 62 7.20 18.81 -13.88
CA THR A 62 7.28 17.93 -12.71
C THR A 62 5.89 17.47 -12.33
N THR A 63 5.62 16.17 -12.39
CA THR A 63 4.34 15.61 -11.98
C THR A 63 4.23 15.52 -10.46
N ILE A 64 2.99 15.46 -9.96
CA ILE A 64 2.73 15.26 -8.52
C ILE A 64 3.39 13.95 -8.05
N ARG A 65 3.30 12.89 -8.86
CA ARG A 65 3.95 11.60 -8.62
C ARG A 65 5.46 11.74 -8.42
N GLU A 66 6.15 12.45 -9.32
CA GLU A 66 7.59 12.67 -9.20
C GLU A 66 7.94 13.47 -7.95
N ARG A 67 7.11 14.45 -7.59
CA ARG A 67 7.33 15.24 -6.38
C ARG A 67 7.22 14.40 -5.12
N ILE A 68 6.25 13.49 -5.05
CA ILE A 68 6.11 12.55 -3.92
C ILE A 68 7.30 11.58 -3.87
N MET A 69 7.73 11.06 -5.01
CA MET A 69 8.88 10.14 -5.08
C MET A 69 10.22 10.78 -4.64
N LYS A 70 10.34 12.10 -4.68
CA LYS A 70 11.50 12.83 -4.13
C LYS A 70 11.49 12.93 -2.60
N ILE A 71 10.41 12.54 -1.93
CA ILE A 71 10.35 12.53 -0.45
C ILE A 71 11.18 11.34 0.04
N ALA A 72 12.13 11.60 0.93
CA ALA A 72 13.02 10.58 1.47
C ALA A 72 12.24 9.43 2.15
N GLY A 73 12.60 8.20 1.83
CA GLY A 73 12.02 6.99 2.43
C GLY A 73 10.80 6.44 1.70
N ILE A 74 10.26 7.11 0.68
CA ILE A 74 9.20 6.58 -0.17
C ILE A 74 9.84 5.78 -1.30
N ASN A 75 9.51 4.48 -1.39
CA ASN A 75 10.06 3.58 -2.40
C ASN A 75 9.22 3.54 -3.68
N GLY A 76 7.94 3.89 -3.59
CA GLY A 76 7.09 3.87 -4.77
C GLY A 76 5.61 4.10 -4.46
N ILE A 77 4.87 4.30 -5.53
CA ILE A 77 3.42 4.43 -5.52
C ILE A 77 2.88 3.30 -6.40
N LYS A 78 1.89 2.57 -5.90
CA LYS A 78 1.24 1.48 -6.63
C LYS A 78 -0.27 1.63 -6.60
N VAL A 79 -0.88 1.36 -7.73
CA VAL A 79 -2.34 1.30 -7.86
C VAL A 79 -2.85 -0.07 -7.45
N ILE A 80 -3.94 -0.12 -6.71
CA ILE A 80 -4.64 -1.34 -6.32
C ILE A 80 -6.13 -1.17 -6.61
N ASP A 81 -6.66 -1.95 -7.55
CA ASP A 81 -8.06 -1.92 -7.97
C ASP A 81 -9.05 -2.38 -6.91
N HIS A 82 -8.58 -3.14 -5.91
CA HIS A 82 -9.42 -3.61 -4.81
C HIS A 82 -9.50 -2.63 -3.63
N LEU A 83 -8.76 -1.53 -3.70
CA LEU A 83 -8.85 -0.48 -2.70
C LEU A 83 -10.12 0.34 -2.98
N PRO A 84 -10.98 0.58 -1.96
CA PRO A 84 -12.12 1.47 -2.15
C PRO A 84 -11.66 2.85 -2.61
N ASP A 85 -12.50 3.52 -3.40
CA ASP A 85 -12.23 4.87 -3.85
C ASP A 85 -11.94 5.80 -2.65
N ASP A 86 -11.14 6.80 -2.87
CA ASP A 86 -10.77 7.84 -1.89
C ASP A 86 -9.95 7.36 -0.69
N ASN A 87 -9.46 6.11 -0.73
CA ASN A 87 -8.63 5.57 0.32
C ASN A 87 -7.16 5.46 -0.12
N VAL A 88 -6.26 5.93 0.71
CA VAL A 88 -4.82 5.80 0.47
C VAL A 88 -4.18 5.04 1.63
N LEU A 89 -3.38 4.03 1.30
CA LEU A 89 -2.63 3.27 2.29
C LEU A 89 -1.14 3.62 2.20
N PHE A 90 -0.59 3.98 3.33
CA PHE A 90 0.83 4.25 3.52
C PHE A 90 1.42 3.13 4.39
N VAL A 91 2.24 2.26 3.79
CA VAL A 91 2.67 1.01 4.41
C VAL A 91 4.18 0.96 4.51
N GLN A 92 4.69 0.69 5.69
CA GLN A 92 6.11 0.38 5.87
C GLN A 92 6.40 -1.05 5.39
N MET A 93 7.24 -1.17 4.38
CA MET A 93 7.61 -2.45 3.77
C MET A 93 8.74 -3.14 4.54
N SER A 94 8.44 -3.55 5.76
CA SER A 94 9.33 -4.35 6.59
C SER A 94 8.67 -5.62 7.11
N LYS A 95 9.47 -6.65 7.40
CA LYS A 95 8.97 -7.93 7.96
C LYS A 95 8.36 -7.76 9.36
N ASP A 96 8.66 -6.65 10.02
CA ASP A 96 8.13 -6.34 11.35
C ASP A 96 6.71 -5.78 11.28
N VAL A 97 6.30 -5.23 10.14
CA VAL A 97 4.97 -4.67 9.92
C VAL A 97 4.08 -5.63 9.14
N VAL A 98 4.57 -6.12 7.99
CA VAL A 98 3.81 -7.02 7.11
C VAL A 98 4.65 -8.23 6.79
N ARG A 99 4.11 -9.42 7.06
CA ARG A 99 4.76 -10.67 6.70
C ARG A 99 3.78 -11.71 6.19
N LEU A 100 4.27 -12.57 5.32
CA LEU A 100 3.55 -13.76 4.90
C LEU A 100 4.03 -14.95 5.72
N VAL A 101 3.15 -15.45 6.59
CA VAL A 101 3.41 -16.66 7.37
C VAL A 101 3.03 -17.86 6.52
N ARG A 102 4.01 -18.73 6.29
CA ARG A 102 3.81 -19.95 5.51
C ARG A 102 3.79 -21.14 6.47
N GLY A 103 2.62 -21.73 6.67
CA GLY A 103 2.42 -22.92 7.49
C GLY A 103 2.79 -24.19 6.73
N LEU A 104 2.39 -24.30 5.47
CA LEU A 104 2.72 -25.40 4.60
C LEU A 104 3.21 -24.84 3.25
N GLY A 105 4.38 -25.29 2.82
CA GLY A 105 4.89 -25.00 1.48
C GLY A 105 4.03 -25.66 0.41
N LEU A 106 4.26 -25.31 -0.84
CA LEU A 106 3.59 -25.95 -1.97
C LEU A 106 3.92 -27.45 -1.96
N GLN A 107 2.88 -28.28 -1.78
CA GLN A 107 2.99 -29.72 -1.83
C GLN A 107 2.04 -30.29 -2.88
N ASN A 108 2.54 -31.26 -3.62
CA ASN A 108 1.74 -32.05 -4.55
C ASN A 108 1.55 -33.43 -3.93
N VAL A 109 0.29 -33.80 -3.65
CA VAL A 109 -0.09 -35.12 -3.17
C VAL A 109 -0.80 -35.84 -4.30
N GLN A 110 -0.36 -37.06 -4.57
CA GLN A 110 -1.00 -37.92 -5.57
C GLN A 110 -1.43 -39.23 -4.92
N TRP A 111 -2.57 -39.73 -5.31
CA TRP A 111 -3.06 -41.05 -4.91
C TRP A 111 -3.80 -41.71 -6.07
N LYS A 112 -3.82 -43.03 -6.02
CA LYS A 112 -4.52 -43.85 -7.01
C LYS A 112 -5.80 -44.39 -6.39
N GLU A 113 -6.87 -44.44 -7.16
CA GLU A 113 -8.10 -45.14 -6.77
C GLU A 113 -7.96 -46.66 -6.96
N GLU A 114 -8.89 -47.40 -6.36
CA GLU A 114 -8.95 -48.85 -6.51
C GLU A 114 -8.97 -49.23 -8.00
N GLY A 115 -8.14 -50.23 -8.37
CA GLY A 115 -7.98 -50.62 -9.75
C GLY A 115 -6.89 -49.88 -10.53
N ASN A 116 -6.19 -48.93 -9.96
CA ASN A 116 -5.04 -48.21 -10.56
C ASN A 116 -5.31 -47.48 -11.87
N MET A 117 -6.59 -47.31 -12.25
CA MET A 117 -6.97 -46.67 -13.52
C MET A 117 -7.05 -45.16 -13.46
N VAL A 118 -7.26 -44.59 -12.27
CA VAL A 118 -7.37 -43.15 -12.06
C VAL A 118 -6.35 -42.67 -11.04
N THR A 119 -5.53 -41.70 -11.43
CA THR A 119 -4.60 -41.02 -10.52
C THR A 119 -5.13 -39.64 -10.22
N LYS A 120 -5.35 -39.33 -8.93
CA LYS A 120 -5.80 -38.03 -8.47
C LYS A 120 -4.62 -37.23 -7.95
N TYR A 121 -4.61 -35.93 -8.26
CA TYR A 121 -3.62 -34.98 -7.81
C TYR A 121 -4.26 -33.88 -6.98
N LYS A 122 -3.61 -33.48 -5.92
CA LYS A 122 -4.02 -32.35 -5.10
C LYS A 122 -2.78 -31.49 -4.81
N VAL A 123 -2.85 -30.22 -5.21
CA VAL A 123 -1.84 -29.24 -4.86
C VAL A 123 -2.38 -28.40 -3.73
N LEU A 124 -1.62 -28.27 -2.65
CA LEU A 124 -2.02 -27.50 -1.48
C LEU A 124 -0.88 -26.68 -0.91
N THR A 125 -1.23 -25.53 -0.40
CA THR A 125 -0.35 -24.64 0.36
C THR A 125 -1.17 -23.94 1.45
N ILE A 126 -0.54 -23.63 2.57
CA ILE A 126 -1.17 -22.88 3.66
C ILE A 126 -0.32 -21.64 3.90
N GLN A 127 -0.86 -20.48 3.60
CA GLN A 127 -0.21 -19.19 3.76
C GLN A 127 -1.21 -18.19 4.35
N VAL A 128 -0.76 -17.37 5.29
CA VAL A 128 -1.58 -16.34 5.91
C VAL A 128 -0.79 -15.03 5.94
N PRO A 129 -1.31 -13.94 5.34
CA PRO A 129 -0.74 -12.62 5.55
C PRO A 129 -0.99 -12.18 6.98
N GLN A 130 0.02 -11.65 7.62
CA GLN A 130 -0.05 -11.15 8.98
C GLN A 130 0.42 -9.70 9.03
N ILE A 131 -0.44 -8.83 9.56
CA ILE A 131 -0.09 -7.47 9.96
C ILE A 131 0.29 -7.52 11.43
N ARG A 132 1.39 -6.89 11.78
CA ARG A 132 1.88 -6.82 13.17
C ARG A 132 1.68 -5.43 13.72
N SER A 133 1.34 -5.36 14.99
CA SER A 133 1.33 -4.15 15.80
C SER A 133 2.26 -4.33 17.01
N ASP A 134 2.68 -3.23 17.60
CA ASP A 134 3.41 -3.24 18.85
C ASP A 134 2.47 -3.44 20.05
N MET A 135 3.02 -3.42 21.27
CA MET A 135 2.25 -3.55 22.51
C MET A 135 1.24 -2.41 22.73
N ASN A 136 1.45 -1.27 22.08
CA ASN A 136 0.58 -0.09 22.15
C ASN A 136 -0.44 -0.03 21.02
N SER A 137 -0.64 -1.13 20.29
CA SER A 137 -1.53 -1.23 19.11
C SER A 137 -1.13 -0.30 17.96
N ARG A 138 0.13 0.13 17.88
CA ARG A 138 0.67 0.90 16.76
C ARG A 138 1.10 -0.05 15.66
N SER A 139 0.86 0.33 14.43
CA SER A 139 1.30 -0.42 13.25
C SER A 139 1.97 0.51 12.24
N GLY A 140 2.89 -0.03 11.44
CA GLY A 140 3.53 0.71 10.36
C GLY A 140 2.64 0.88 9.12
N ILE A 141 1.32 0.88 9.31
CA ILE A 141 0.32 1.10 8.27
C ILE A 141 -0.52 2.30 8.67
N VAL A 142 -0.50 3.35 7.84
CA VAL A 142 -1.33 4.53 8.02
C VAL A 142 -2.38 4.55 6.91
N HIS A 143 -3.62 4.72 7.28
CA HIS A 143 -4.75 4.79 6.36
C HIS A 143 -5.28 6.22 6.32
N LEU A 144 -5.48 6.71 5.11
CA LEU A 144 -6.06 8.00 4.79
C LEU A 144 -7.43 7.73 4.17
N SER A 145 -8.45 8.32 4.70
CA SER A 145 -9.83 8.26 4.21
C SER A 145 -10.56 9.56 4.50
#